data_bb234e8e2153d689c1a8df9accec96a8
#
_entry.id   bb234e8e2153d689c1a8df9accec96a8
#
_cell.length_a   1.000
_cell.length_b   1.000
_cell.length_c   1.000
_cell.angle_alpha   90.00
_cell.angle_beta   90.00
_cell.angle_gamma   90.00
#
_symmetry.space_group_name_H-M   'P 1'
#
loop_
_entity.id
_entity.type
_entity.pdbx_description
1 polymer ?
#
loop_
_entity_poly.entity_id
_entity_poly.type
_entity_poly.pdbx_seq_one_letter_code
_entity_poly.pdbx_strand_id
1 'polypeptide(L)'
;TSRKIRAVKKAQAERGERIGGKPPYGYSKSENNPKQIVPDEQTADVVRHIFRLCAEGRGPSQIAKQLKADQVLTPTNYYYRQTGVALVNLDTERPYNWSDTTIASILGDISYLGHTVNMRYTTVSYKNKKQPLISQELWDIVQDIRKHKKRPPKQMDMPNLFSGMVFCADCGGTLVLHRAHTMKETQNNFMCSTYKKRGKEECSAHYIRETQLKTIVLDDLK
;
A
#
# COMPACT_ATOMS: atom_id res chain seq x y z
N THR A 1 23.96 2.16 26.65
CA THR A 1 22.47 2.26 26.77
C THR A 1 21.80 1.53 25.60
N SER A 2 22.23 1.71 24.34
CA SER A 2 21.62 1.07 23.16
C SER A 2 21.69 -0.47 23.18
N ARG A 3 22.81 -1.07 23.64
CA ARG A 3 22.95 -2.54 23.77
C ARG A 3 21.96 -3.12 24.78
N LYS A 4 21.79 -2.49 25.93
CA LYS A 4 20.84 -2.94 26.98
C LYS A 4 19.40 -2.90 26.46
N ILE A 5 19.00 -1.81 25.77
CA ILE A 5 17.66 -1.70 25.18
C ILE A 5 17.41 -2.78 24.13
N ARG A 6 18.40 -3.07 23.26
CA ARG A 6 18.29 -4.13 22.26
C ARG A 6 18.15 -5.51 22.90
N ALA A 7 18.93 -5.82 23.96
CA ALA A 7 18.85 -7.06 24.67
C ALA A 7 17.48 -7.26 25.33
N VAL A 8 16.95 -6.24 26.00
CA VAL A 8 15.60 -6.27 26.59
C VAL A 8 14.52 -6.49 25.52
N LYS A 9 14.57 -5.75 24.41
CA LYS A 9 13.62 -5.93 23.30
C LYS A 9 13.74 -7.32 22.67
N LYS A 10 14.95 -7.87 22.54
CA LYS A 10 15.17 -9.21 22.06
C LYS A 10 14.53 -10.24 22.99
N ALA A 11 14.79 -10.15 24.29
CA ALA A 11 14.19 -11.04 25.28
C ALA A 11 12.65 -10.94 25.32
N GLN A 12 12.08 -9.74 25.12
CA GLN A 12 10.64 -9.57 24.98
C GLN A 12 10.10 -10.25 23.72
N ALA A 13 10.80 -10.10 22.58
CA ALA A 13 10.46 -10.78 21.35
C ALA A 13 10.49 -12.31 21.53
N GLU A 14 11.52 -12.84 22.19
CA GLU A 14 11.68 -14.26 22.48
C GLU A 14 10.56 -14.84 23.35
N ARG A 15 9.94 -14.04 24.20
CA ARG A 15 8.72 -14.41 24.94
C ARG A 15 7.44 -14.25 24.12
N GLY A 16 7.53 -13.84 22.85
CA GLY A 16 6.38 -13.58 21.98
C GLY A 16 5.59 -12.32 22.32
N GLU A 17 6.15 -11.44 23.18
CA GLU A 17 5.55 -10.15 23.48
C GLU A 17 5.69 -9.19 22.29
N ARG A 18 4.66 -8.38 22.04
CA ARG A 18 4.73 -7.36 21.01
C ARG A 18 5.60 -6.18 21.48
N ILE A 19 6.59 -5.81 20.65
CA ILE A 19 7.50 -4.70 20.94
C ILE A 19 7.02 -3.38 20.30
N GLY A 20 6.19 -3.44 19.29
CA GLY A 20 5.71 -2.26 18.55
C GLY A 20 4.65 -1.46 19.30
N GLY A 21 4.68 -0.13 19.14
CA GLY A 21 3.70 0.77 19.77
C GLY A 21 2.32 0.74 19.11
N LYS A 22 2.24 0.82 17.78
CA LYS A 22 0.98 0.85 17.01
C LYS A 22 0.58 -0.55 16.56
N PRO A 23 -0.66 -1.01 16.83
CA PRO A 23 -1.17 -2.25 16.27
C PRO A 23 -1.31 -2.17 14.72
N PRO A 24 -1.27 -3.29 14.00
CA PRO A 24 -1.71 -3.34 12.61
C PRO A 24 -3.18 -2.91 12.52
N TYR A 25 -3.57 -2.34 11.39
CA TYR A 25 -4.97 -2.02 11.12
C TYR A 25 -5.83 -3.29 11.23
N GLY A 26 -7.00 -3.21 11.85
CA GLY A 26 -7.82 -4.37 12.17
C GLY A 26 -7.58 -4.97 13.56
N TYR A 27 -6.57 -4.46 14.29
CA TYR A 27 -6.31 -4.81 15.68
C TYR A 27 -6.23 -3.58 16.57
N SER A 28 -6.67 -3.71 17.80
CA SER A 28 -6.50 -2.75 18.90
C SER A 28 -5.64 -3.34 20.01
N LYS A 29 -5.14 -2.50 20.91
CA LYS A 29 -4.49 -2.97 22.14
C LYS A 29 -5.53 -3.54 23.07
N SER A 30 -5.22 -4.69 23.71
CA SER A 30 -6.07 -5.23 24.76
C SER A 30 -6.09 -4.28 25.97
N GLU A 31 -7.27 -4.05 26.53
CA GLU A 31 -7.43 -3.24 27.74
C GLU A 31 -6.71 -3.85 28.95
N ASN A 32 -6.75 -5.18 29.05
CA ASN A 32 -6.14 -5.92 30.18
C ASN A 32 -4.62 -6.04 30.06
N ASN A 33 -4.07 -6.01 28.83
CA ASN A 33 -2.63 -6.16 28.62
C ASN A 33 -2.19 -5.38 27.36
N PRO A 34 -1.56 -4.22 27.49
CA PRO A 34 -1.11 -3.38 26.35
C PRO A 34 -0.09 -4.04 25.42
N LYS A 35 0.54 -5.14 25.85
CA LYS A 35 1.46 -5.96 25.03
C LYS A 35 0.75 -6.97 24.14
N GLN A 36 -0.55 -7.18 24.36
CA GLN A 36 -1.41 -8.02 23.55
C GLN A 36 -2.28 -7.17 22.65
N ILE A 37 -2.62 -7.71 21.49
CA ILE A 37 -3.57 -7.07 20.58
C ILE A 37 -4.72 -8.03 20.31
N VAL A 38 -5.90 -7.45 20.19
CA VAL A 38 -7.17 -8.13 19.94
C VAL A 38 -7.78 -7.58 18.64
N PRO A 39 -8.66 -8.34 17.96
CA PRO A 39 -9.41 -7.80 16.84
C PRO A 39 -10.13 -6.49 17.22
N ASP A 40 -10.04 -5.50 16.37
CA ASP A 40 -10.72 -4.24 16.52
C ASP A 40 -12.11 -4.34 15.88
N GLU A 41 -13.17 -4.09 16.65
CA GLU A 41 -14.55 -4.28 16.20
C GLU A 41 -14.92 -3.43 14.97
N GLN A 42 -14.31 -2.26 14.83
CA GLN A 42 -14.63 -1.35 13.73
C GLN A 42 -13.84 -1.64 12.45
N THR A 43 -12.63 -2.19 12.57
CA THR A 43 -11.70 -2.30 11.43
C THR A 43 -11.34 -3.74 11.07
N ALA A 44 -11.62 -4.72 11.92
CA ALA A 44 -11.36 -6.13 11.63
C ALA A 44 -12.12 -6.61 10.38
N ASP A 45 -13.37 -6.20 10.24
CA ASP A 45 -14.20 -6.57 9.08
C ASP A 45 -13.72 -5.92 7.78
N VAL A 46 -13.16 -4.72 7.86
CA VAL A 46 -12.53 -4.07 6.69
C VAL A 46 -11.35 -4.90 6.20
N VAL A 47 -10.50 -5.40 7.11
CA VAL A 47 -9.39 -6.28 6.74
C VAL A 47 -9.89 -7.57 6.09
N ARG A 48 -10.89 -8.23 6.67
CA ARG A 48 -11.52 -9.42 6.10
C ARG A 48 -12.08 -9.14 4.70
N HIS A 49 -12.70 -7.99 4.53
CA HIS A 49 -13.25 -7.55 3.24
C HIS A 49 -12.15 -7.36 2.19
N ILE A 50 -11.04 -6.71 2.54
CA ILE A 50 -9.86 -6.54 1.65
C ILE A 50 -9.35 -7.90 1.16
N PHE A 51 -9.22 -8.89 2.03
CA PHE A 51 -8.78 -10.23 1.65
C PHE A 51 -9.78 -10.95 0.75
N ARG A 52 -11.10 -10.85 1.02
CA ARG A 52 -12.15 -11.41 0.15
C ARG A 52 -12.13 -10.80 -1.24
N LEU A 53 -12.07 -9.47 -1.35
CA LEU A 53 -11.98 -8.77 -2.64
C LEU A 53 -10.74 -9.21 -3.44
N CYS A 54 -9.62 -9.46 -2.76
CA CYS A 54 -8.43 -9.97 -3.43
C CYS A 54 -8.61 -11.41 -3.91
N ALA A 55 -9.26 -12.28 -3.12
CA ALA A 55 -9.59 -13.65 -3.50
C ALA A 55 -10.56 -13.71 -4.70
N GLU A 56 -11.49 -12.75 -4.80
CA GLU A 56 -12.37 -12.54 -5.96
C GLU A 56 -11.62 -12.02 -7.21
N GLY A 57 -10.32 -11.82 -7.11
CA GLY A 57 -9.48 -11.41 -8.24
C GLY A 57 -9.24 -9.91 -8.37
N ARG A 58 -9.72 -9.06 -7.46
CA ARG A 58 -9.45 -7.62 -7.52
C ARG A 58 -8.00 -7.29 -7.14
N GLY A 59 -7.40 -6.39 -7.89
CA GLY A 59 -6.06 -5.89 -7.60
C GLY A 59 -6.06 -4.80 -6.53
N PRO A 60 -4.89 -4.48 -5.90
CA PRO A 60 -4.80 -3.48 -4.83
C PRO A 60 -5.39 -2.12 -5.19
N SER A 61 -5.20 -1.63 -6.42
CA SER A 61 -5.76 -0.35 -6.87
C SER A 61 -7.28 -0.37 -7.01
N GLN A 62 -7.87 -1.52 -7.38
CA GLN A 62 -9.32 -1.68 -7.46
C GLN A 62 -9.93 -1.74 -6.07
N ILE A 63 -9.28 -2.46 -5.14
CA ILE A 63 -9.69 -2.54 -3.74
C ILE A 63 -9.63 -1.14 -3.09
N ALA A 64 -8.55 -0.37 -3.33
CA ALA A 64 -8.41 0.99 -2.81
C ALA A 64 -9.55 1.90 -3.31
N LYS A 65 -9.92 1.81 -4.60
CA LYS A 65 -11.04 2.57 -5.17
C LYS A 65 -12.39 2.17 -4.54
N GLN A 66 -12.61 0.88 -4.30
CA GLN A 66 -13.82 0.39 -3.64
C GLN A 66 -13.92 0.95 -2.22
N LEU A 67 -12.87 0.83 -1.40
CA LEU A 67 -12.88 1.34 -0.03
C LEU A 67 -13.04 2.87 0.04
N LYS A 68 -12.54 3.60 -0.96
CA LYS A 68 -12.78 5.04 -1.10
C LYS A 68 -14.25 5.32 -1.37
N ALA A 69 -14.88 4.59 -2.29
CA ALA A 69 -16.30 4.72 -2.62
C ALA A 69 -17.19 4.38 -1.42
N ASP A 70 -16.81 3.38 -0.64
CA ASP A 70 -17.49 2.95 0.57
C ASP A 70 -17.21 3.87 1.79
N GLN A 71 -16.47 4.96 1.59
CA GLN A 71 -16.08 5.93 2.61
C GLN A 71 -15.42 5.31 3.85
N VAL A 72 -14.60 4.29 3.64
CA VAL A 72 -13.85 3.63 4.71
C VAL A 72 -12.61 4.46 5.05
N LEU A 73 -12.44 4.83 6.32
CA LEU A 73 -11.27 5.58 6.78
C LEU A 73 -9.97 4.81 6.51
N THR A 74 -8.97 5.54 6.00
CA THR A 74 -7.62 4.96 5.87
C THR A 74 -7.03 4.61 7.25
N PRO A 75 -6.08 3.67 7.36
CA PRO A 75 -5.47 3.29 8.62
C PRO A 75 -4.86 4.45 9.41
N THR A 76 -4.37 5.48 8.71
CA THR A 76 -3.78 6.68 9.33
C THR A 76 -4.86 7.59 9.90
N ASN A 77 -5.93 7.83 9.14
CA ASN A 77 -7.06 8.65 9.59
C ASN A 77 -7.86 7.98 10.71
N TYR A 78 -8.05 6.66 10.62
CA TYR A 78 -8.67 5.89 11.70
C TYR A 78 -7.85 6.01 13.00
N TYR A 79 -6.52 5.80 12.92
CA TYR A 79 -5.64 5.93 14.08
C TYR A 79 -5.67 7.34 14.68
N TYR A 80 -5.63 8.39 13.85
CA TYR A 80 -5.76 9.77 14.30
C TYR A 80 -7.10 10.03 15.01
N ARG A 81 -8.19 9.53 14.43
CA ARG A 81 -9.52 9.65 15.06
C ARG A 81 -9.59 8.98 16.43
N GLN A 82 -8.91 7.85 16.62
CA GLN A 82 -8.92 7.11 17.89
C GLN A 82 -7.98 7.69 18.95
N THR A 83 -6.85 8.25 18.55
CA THR A 83 -5.78 8.60 19.48
C THR A 83 -5.46 10.10 19.55
N GLY A 84 -5.93 10.89 18.56
CA GLY A 84 -5.52 12.29 18.38
C GLY A 84 -4.07 12.46 17.89
N VAL A 85 -3.32 11.36 17.67
CA VAL A 85 -1.90 11.43 17.27
C VAL A 85 -1.76 11.51 15.77
N ALA A 86 -1.28 12.64 15.27
CA ALA A 86 -0.98 12.81 13.86
C ALA A 86 0.27 12.02 13.45
N LEU A 87 0.15 11.22 12.40
CA LEU A 87 1.26 10.52 11.75
C LEU A 87 1.73 11.31 10.54
N VAL A 88 2.97 11.06 10.09
CA VAL A 88 3.61 11.78 8.95
C VAL A 88 2.75 11.78 7.67
N ASN A 89 2.00 10.71 7.42
CA ASN A 89 1.18 10.56 6.22
C ASN A 89 -0.31 10.82 6.49
N LEU A 90 -0.65 11.61 7.50
CA LEU A 90 -2.02 11.99 7.79
C LEU A 90 -2.53 12.98 6.73
N ASP A 91 -3.66 12.65 6.12
CA ASP A 91 -4.37 13.50 5.17
C ASP A 91 -5.83 13.64 5.62
N THR A 92 -6.11 14.68 6.39
CA THR A 92 -7.44 14.95 6.95
C THR A 92 -8.43 15.48 5.92
N GLU A 93 -7.95 16.06 4.83
CA GLU A 93 -8.79 16.56 3.75
C GLU A 93 -9.37 15.41 2.91
N ARG A 94 -8.60 14.32 2.80
CA ARG A 94 -9.01 13.13 2.03
C ARG A 94 -8.94 11.85 2.88
N PRO A 95 -9.78 11.71 3.91
CA PRO A 95 -9.69 10.66 4.91
C PRO A 95 -9.91 9.25 4.37
N TYR A 96 -10.57 9.13 3.21
CA TYR A 96 -10.90 7.86 2.55
C TYR A 96 -9.97 7.53 1.38
N ASN A 97 -8.89 8.31 1.18
CA ASN A 97 -8.01 8.16 0.02
C ASN A 97 -6.99 7.02 0.21
N TRP A 98 -7.46 5.80 0.07
CA TRP A 98 -6.64 4.60 0.16
C TRP A 98 -5.61 4.52 -0.96
N SER A 99 -4.39 4.09 -0.64
CA SER A 99 -3.34 3.79 -1.62
C SER A 99 -3.24 2.29 -1.89
N ASP A 100 -2.88 1.95 -3.11
CA ASP A 100 -2.58 0.58 -3.54
C ASP A 100 -1.44 -0.05 -2.72
N THR A 101 -0.46 0.75 -2.33
CA THR A 101 0.66 0.32 -1.48
C THR A 101 0.21 -0.05 -0.07
N THR A 102 -0.75 0.67 0.51
CA THR A 102 -1.35 0.33 1.80
C THR A 102 -2.10 -1.00 1.72
N ILE A 103 -2.91 -1.20 0.67
CA ILE A 103 -3.61 -2.48 0.44
C ILE A 103 -2.60 -3.62 0.25
N ALA A 104 -1.57 -3.43 -0.58
CA ALA A 104 -0.54 -4.44 -0.80
C ALA A 104 0.21 -4.81 0.49
N SER A 105 0.45 -3.83 1.37
CA SER A 105 1.05 -4.05 2.70
C SER A 105 0.14 -4.88 3.59
N ILE A 106 -1.15 -4.57 3.64
CA ILE A 106 -2.15 -5.34 4.41
C ILE A 106 -2.21 -6.79 3.91
N LEU A 107 -2.35 -7.00 2.61
CA LEU A 107 -2.40 -8.34 2.00
C LEU A 107 -1.11 -9.16 2.19
N GLY A 108 0.01 -8.53 2.53
CA GLY A 108 1.30 -9.20 2.79
C GLY A 108 1.67 -9.31 4.26
N ASP A 109 0.84 -8.83 5.18
CA ASP A 109 1.19 -8.84 6.60
C ASP A 109 0.72 -10.14 7.29
N ILE A 110 1.66 -11.03 7.55
CA ILE A 110 1.43 -12.32 8.22
C ILE A 110 0.82 -12.16 9.64
N SER A 111 0.81 -10.97 10.18
CA SER A 111 0.15 -10.68 11.46
C SER A 111 -1.33 -11.05 11.44
N TYR A 112 -1.98 -11.02 10.28
CA TYR A 112 -3.41 -11.36 10.16
C TYR A 112 -3.72 -12.85 10.31
N LEU A 113 -2.72 -13.72 10.20
CA LEU A 113 -2.80 -15.13 10.56
C LEU A 113 -2.62 -15.41 12.08
N GLY A 114 -2.57 -14.38 12.90
CA GLY A 114 -2.34 -14.53 14.34
C GLY A 114 -0.88 -14.55 14.75
N HIS A 115 0.07 -14.25 13.85
CA HIS A 115 1.49 -14.16 14.19
C HIS A 115 1.84 -12.81 14.78
N THR A 116 2.74 -12.79 15.77
CA THR A 116 3.40 -11.56 16.23
C THR A 116 4.72 -11.40 15.49
N VAL A 117 4.82 -10.35 14.66
CA VAL A 117 6.04 -10.04 13.92
C VAL A 117 6.80 -8.96 14.69
N ASN A 118 7.94 -9.33 15.25
CA ASN A 118 8.87 -8.41 15.87
C ASN A 118 10.15 -8.33 15.03
N MET A 119 10.78 -7.15 14.94
CA MET A 119 12.09 -6.97 14.32
C MET A 119 12.19 -7.59 12.91
N ARG A 120 11.36 -7.18 11.98
CA ARG A 120 11.27 -7.69 10.59
C ARG A 120 12.61 -7.85 9.85
N TYR A 121 13.65 -7.13 10.29
CA TYR A 121 14.99 -7.18 9.69
C TYR A 121 16.00 -8.02 10.45
N THR A 122 15.64 -8.60 11.58
CA THR A 122 16.47 -9.45 12.41
C THR A 122 15.71 -10.73 12.79
N THR A 123 15.59 -11.65 11.92
CA THR A 123 15.23 -13.09 11.97
C THR A 123 14.38 -13.62 13.15
N VAL A 124 13.62 -12.82 13.87
CA VAL A 124 12.82 -13.31 14.99
C VAL A 124 11.35 -13.01 14.74
N SER A 125 10.71 -13.87 13.95
CA SER A 125 9.25 -13.94 13.85
C SER A 125 8.74 -15.06 14.73
N TYR A 126 7.92 -14.74 15.73
CA TYR A 126 7.32 -15.76 16.58
C TYR A 126 5.89 -16.06 16.14
N LYS A 127 5.59 -17.36 16.00
CA LYS A 127 4.22 -17.85 15.91
C LYS A 127 3.54 -17.53 17.24
N ASN A 128 2.63 -16.60 17.25
CA ASN A 128 1.93 -16.23 18.46
C ASN A 128 0.44 -16.56 18.38
N LYS A 129 -0.11 -16.87 19.56
CA LYS A 129 -1.47 -17.35 19.78
C LYS A 129 -2.49 -16.21 19.89
N LYS A 130 -2.36 -15.15 19.10
CA LYS A 130 -3.45 -14.16 19.03
C LYS A 130 -4.55 -14.61 18.06
N GLN A 131 -5.75 -14.12 18.26
CA GLN A 131 -6.86 -14.45 17.39
C GLN A 131 -6.58 -13.99 15.95
N PRO A 132 -6.56 -14.92 14.98
CA PRO A 132 -6.37 -14.55 13.58
C PRO A 132 -7.59 -13.80 13.04
N LEU A 133 -7.37 -12.84 12.16
CA LEU A 133 -8.46 -12.20 11.40
C LEU A 133 -8.78 -12.97 10.13
N ILE A 134 -7.79 -13.66 9.57
CA ILE A 134 -7.85 -14.35 8.28
C ILE A 134 -7.51 -15.82 8.52
N SER A 135 -8.27 -16.72 7.88
CA SER A 135 -7.95 -18.16 7.89
C SER A 135 -6.71 -18.43 7.03
N GLN A 136 -6.01 -19.53 7.32
CA GLN A 136 -4.87 -19.97 6.52
C GLN A 136 -5.25 -20.19 5.06
N GLU A 137 -6.40 -20.80 4.81
CA GLU A 137 -6.92 -21.07 3.46
C GLU A 137 -7.09 -19.80 2.63
N LEU A 138 -7.78 -18.78 3.21
CA LEU A 138 -7.98 -17.50 2.51
C LEU A 138 -6.65 -16.77 2.27
N TRP A 139 -5.71 -16.86 3.22
CA TRP A 139 -4.38 -16.32 3.06
C TRP A 139 -3.64 -16.98 1.89
N ASP A 140 -3.64 -18.30 1.82
CA ASP A 140 -2.93 -19.07 0.79
C ASP A 140 -3.48 -18.76 -0.60
N ILE A 141 -4.81 -18.70 -0.74
CA ILE A 141 -5.49 -18.27 -1.99
C ILE A 141 -4.99 -16.88 -2.41
N VAL A 142 -4.99 -15.93 -1.48
CA VAL A 142 -4.58 -14.54 -1.77
C VAL A 142 -3.10 -14.47 -2.15
N GLN A 143 -2.21 -15.19 -1.45
CA GLN A 143 -0.78 -15.18 -1.79
C GLN A 143 -0.53 -15.84 -3.16
N ASP A 144 -1.25 -16.88 -3.50
CA ASP A 144 -1.15 -17.54 -4.80
C ASP A 144 -1.58 -16.59 -5.94
N ILE A 145 -2.75 -15.97 -5.82
CA ILE A 145 -3.21 -14.94 -6.78
C ILE A 145 -2.17 -13.83 -6.94
N ARG A 146 -1.55 -13.38 -5.85
CA ARG A 146 -0.53 -12.30 -5.88
C ARG A 146 0.77 -12.73 -6.55
N LYS A 147 1.17 -14.00 -6.45
CA LYS A 147 2.35 -14.55 -7.14
C LYS A 147 2.15 -14.54 -8.66
N HIS A 148 0.98 -14.99 -9.12
CA HIS A 148 0.69 -15.11 -10.54
C HIS A 148 0.40 -13.76 -11.22
N LYS A 149 -0.05 -12.75 -10.49
CA LYS A 149 -0.32 -11.40 -11.02
C LYS A 149 0.90 -10.47 -11.10
N LYS A 150 2.10 -10.93 -10.76
CA LYS A 150 3.31 -10.13 -11.01
C LYS A 150 3.46 -9.98 -12.53
N ARG A 151 3.19 -8.75 -13.03
CA ARG A 151 3.61 -8.41 -14.39
C ARG A 151 5.12 -8.65 -14.46
N PRO A 152 5.60 -9.43 -15.44
CA PRO A 152 7.05 -9.54 -15.65
C PRO A 152 7.61 -8.12 -15.79
N PRO A 153 8.83 -7.85 -15.26
CA PRO A 153 9.48 -6.58 -15.50
C PRO A 153 9.49 -6.39 -17.01
N LYS A 154 8.96 -5.27 -17.49
CA LYS A 154 9.04 -4.93 -18.90
C LYS A 154 10.53 -4.87 -19.25
N GLN A 155 11.00 -5.76 -20.10
CA GLN A 155 12.27 -5.64 -20.74
C GLN A 155 12.24 -4.31 -21.49
N MET A 156 12.92 -3.31 -20.95
CA MET A 156 12.95 -1.96 -21.54
C MET A 156 14.15 -1.91 -22.45
N ASP A 157 13.98 -2.36 -23.70
CA ASP A 157 14.99 -2.20 -24.76
C ASP A 157 15.23 -0.73 -25.09
N MET A 158 14.34 0.16 -24.69
CA MET A 158 14.48 1.61 -24.84
C MET A 158 14.35 2.34 -23.50
N PRO A 159 15.37 3.09 -23.07
CA PRO A 159 15.30 3.91 -21.87
C PRO A 159 14.24 5.00 -22.00
N ASN A 160 13.53 5.30 -20.91
CA ASN A 160 12.65 6.47 -20.83
C ASN A 160 13.49 7.70 -20.56
N LEU A 161 13.77 8.49 -21.60
CA LEU A 161 14.61 9.70 -21.53
C LEU A 161 14.05 10.76 -20.57
N PHE A 162 12.73 10.81 -20.37
CA PHE A 162 12.06 11.82 -19.56
C PHE A 162 11.58 11.30 -18.21
N SER A 163 12.17 10.18 -17.74
CA SER A 163 11.76 9.58 -16.46
C SER A 163 12.00 10.54 -15.29
N GLY A 164 10.93 10.88 -14.57
CA GLY A 164 10.99 11.77 -13.41
C GLY A 164 11.13 13.26 -13.74
N MET A 165 11.14 13.65 -15.02
CA MET A 165 11.34 15.05 -15.45
C MET A 165 10.03 15.73 -15.87
N VAL A 166 8.96 14.99 -16.13
CA VAL A 166 7.71 15.53 -16.65
C VAL A 166 6.63 15.47 -15.59
N PHE A 167 5.98 16.61 -15.36
CA PHE A 167 4.96 16.76 -14.32
C PHE A 167 3.65 17.29 -14.92
N CYS A 168 2.54 16.95 -14.29
CA CYS A 168 1.23 17.49 -14.64
C CYS A 168 1.11 18.92 -14.16
N ALA A 169 0.72 19.84 -15.03
CA ALA A 169 0.58 21.26 -14.69
C ALA A 169 -0.53 21.51 -13.66
N ASP A 170 -1.59 20.69 -13.66
CA ASP A 170 -2.75 20.90 -12.78
C ASP A 170 -2.52 20.35 -11.37
N CYS A 171 -2.00 19.12 -11.25
CA CYS A 171 -1.88 18.45 -9.95
C CYS A 171 -0.44 18.29 -9.44
N GLY A 172 0.57 18.74 -10.21
CA GLY A 172 1.98 18.56 -9.85
C GLY A 172 2.48 17.11 -9.84
N GLY A 173 1.61 16.14 -10.11
CA GLY A 173 1.98 14.72 -10.14
C GLY A 173 2.86 14.39 -11.34
N THR A 174 3.76 13.40 -11.20
CA THR A 174 4.61 12.96 -12.32
C THR A 174 3.79 12.38 -13.47
N LEU A 175 4.20 12.65 -14.69
CA LEU A 175 3.70 11.93 -15.86
C LEU A 175 4.47 10.62 -16.03
N VAL A 176 3.74 9.53 -16.20
CA VAL A 176 4.31 8.19 -16.39
C VAL A 176 4.16 7.73 -17.82
N LEU A 177 5.24 7.19 -18.38
CA LEU A 177 5.23 6.66 -19.74
C LEU A 177 4.31 5.44 -19.82
N HIS A 178 3.36 5.49 -20.74
CA HIS A 178 2.47 4.40 -21.09
C HIS A 178 2.89 3.81 -22.44
N ARG A 179 3.43 2.61 -22.38
CA ARG A 179 3.74 1.75 -23.52
C ARG A 179 3.02 0.43 -23.33
N ALA A 180 2.37 -0.09 -24.35
CA ALA A 180 1.77 -1.42 -24.32
C ALA A 180 2.31 -2.23 -25.51
N HIS A 181 2.47 -3.53 -25.35
CA HIS A 181 2.96 -4.42 -26.41
C HIS A 181 2.09 -4.38 -27.68
N THR A 182 0.81 -4.04 -27.51
CA THR A 182 -0.18 -3.90 -28.59
C THR A 182 -0.20 -2.50 -29.23
N MET A 183 0.56 -1.54 -28.68
CA MET A 183 0.61 -0.16 -29.18
C MET A 183 1.80 0.02 -30.14
N LYS A 184 1.56 0.75 -31.23
CA LYS A 184 2.65 1.25 -32.09
C LYS A 184 3.50 2.26 -31.29
N GLU A 185 4.78 2.39 -31.60
CA GLU A 185 5.68 3.34 -30.91
C GLU A 185 5.16 4.79 -30.96
N THR A 186 4.53 5.17 -32.08
CA THR A 186 3.91 6.49 -32.26
C THR A 186 2.73 6.75 -31.33
N GLN A 187 2.17 5.71 -30.71
CA GLN A 187 1.06 5.80 -29.75
C GLN A 187 1.53 5.86 -28.31
N ASN A 188 2.83 5.66 -28.04
CA ASN A 188 3.39 5.85 -26.71
C ASN A 188 3.08 7.23 -26.18
N ASN A 189 2.65 7.31 -24.91
CA ASN A 189 2.30 8.59 -24.32
C ASN A 189 2.68 8.69 -22.86
N PHE A 190 2.92 9.90 -22.39
CA PHE A 190 3.04 10.22 -20.98
C PHE A 190 1.66 10.59 -20.44
N MET A 191 1.24 9.99 -19.36
CA MET A 191 -0.06 10.19 -18.73
C MET A 191 0.09 10.59 -17.27
N CYS A 192 -0.76 11.46 -16.78
CA CYS A 192 -0.77 11.88 -15.38
C CYS A 192 -0.94 10.67 -14.44
N SER A 193 0.00 10.51 -13.52
CA SER A 193 -0.01 9.39 -12.56
C SER A 193 -1.16 9.50 -11.55
N THR A 194 -1.55 10.73 -11.18
CA THR A 194 -2.68 10.99 -10.29
C THR A 194 -3.99 10.54 -10.93
N TYR A 195 -4.25 10.99 -12.17
CA TYR A 195 -5.42 10.53 -12.93
C TYR A 195 -5.44 9.01 -13.09
N LYS A 196 -4.31 8.42 -13.47
CA LYS A 196 -4.21 6.96 -13.69
C LYS A 196 -4.49 6.14 -12.44
N LYS A 197 -4.05 6.60 -11.28
CA LYS A 197 -4.18 5.89 -10.00
C LYS A 197 -5.49 6.19 -9.28
N ARG A 198 -5.94 7.44 -9.30
CA ARG A 198 -7.02 7.95 -8.45
C ARG A 198 -8.30 8.34 -9.21
N GLY A 199 -8.21 8.47 -10.55
CA GLY A 199 -9.36 8.76 -11.40
C GLY A 199 -9.63 10.24 -11.64
N LYS A 200 -10.78 10.53 -12.27
CA LYS A 200 -11.16 11.87 -12.73
C LYS A 200 -11.42 12.87 -11.61
N GLU A 201 -11.72 12.42 -10.43
CA GLU A 201 -12.01 13.27 -9.26
C GLU A 201 -10.77 14.02 -8.75
N GLU A 202 -9.59 13.44 -8.97
CA GLU A 202 -8.33 13.98 -8.45
C GLU A 202 -7.53 14.76 -9.50
N CYS A 203 -7.70 14.43 -10.78
CA CYS A 203 -7.08 15.13 -11.91
C CYS A 203 -7.74 14.72 -13.21
N SER A 204 -7.79 15.60 -14.19
CA SER A 204 -8.28 15.28 -15.52
C SER A 204 -7.28 14.43 -16.33
N ALA A 205 -7.75 13.88 -17.46
CA ALA A 205 -6.95 12.98 -18.30
C ALA A 205 -5.92 13.76 -19.13
N HIS A 206 -4.79 14.11 -18.51
CA HIS A 206 -3.69 14.75 -19.20
C HIS A 206 -2.74 13.70 -19.78
N TYR A 207 -2.47 13.80 -21.06
CA TYR A 207 -1.45 13.00 -21.72
C TYR A 207 -0.77 13.78 -22.85
N ILE A 208 0.48 13.46 -23.11
CA ILE A 208 1.25 13.94 -24.26
C ILE A 208 1.94 12.76 -24.94
N ARG A 209 1.97 12.74 -26.26
CA ARG A 209 2.69 11.68 -27.01
C ARG A 209 4.19 11.80 -26.80
N GLU A 210 4.86 10.66 -26.69
CA GLU A 210 6.33 10.62 -26.52
C GLU A 210 7.05 11.36 -27.66
N THR A 211 6.57 11.20 -28.89
CA THR A 211 7.11 11.88 -30.07
C THR A 211 6.94 13.40 -30.00
N GLN A 212 5.77 13.87 -29.61
CA GLN A 212 5.51 15.31 -29.45
C GLN A 212 6.41 15.94 -28.38
N LEU A 213 6.54 15.27 -27.22
CA LEU A 213 7.42 15.74 -26.16
C LEU A 213 8.88 15.83 -26.62
N LYS A 214 9.36 14.83 -27.36
CA LYS A 214 10.71 14.86 -27.95
C LYS A 214 10.90 16.06 -28.90
N THR A 215 9.94 16.33 -29.75
CA THR A 215 9.99 17.47 -30.68
C THR A 215 10.07 18.78 -29.92
N ILE A 216 9.18 19.01 -28.95
CA ILE A 216 9.17 20.26 -28.14
C ILE A 216 10.52 20.48 -27.47
N VAL A 217 11.06 19.47 -26.80
CA VAL A 217 12.37 19.61 -26.12
C VAL A 217 13.53 19.84 -27.09
N LEU A 218 13.50 19.19 -28.25
CA LEU A 218 14.53 19.41 -29.28
C LEU A 218 14.48 20.81 -29.91
N ASP A 219 13.29 21.35 -30.03
CA ASP A 219 13.12 22.72 -30.58
C ASP A 219 13.53 23.78 -29.57
N ASP A 220 13.32 23.56 -28.28
CA ASP A 220 13.80 24.43 -27.19
C ASP A 220 15.35 24.42 -27.02
N LEU A 221 16.01 23.35 -27.48
CA LEU A 221 17.47 23.20 -27.35
C LEU A 221 18.24 23.76 -28.56
N LYS A 222 17.55 24.22 -29.60
CA LYS A 222 18.16 24.83 -30.80
C LYS A 222 18.23 26.34 -30.66
#